data_745ae779b053c5d6ee22836c0947ecab
#
_entry.id   745ae779b053c5d6ee22836c0947ecab
#
_cell.length_a   1.000
_cell.length_b   1.000
_cell.length_c   1.000
_cell.angle_alpha   90.00
_cell.angle_beta   90.00
_cell.angle_gamma   90.00
#
_symmetry.space_group_name_H-M   'P 1'
#
loop_
_entity.id
_entity.type
_entity.pdbx_description
1 polymer ?
#
loop_
_entity_poly.entity_id
_entity_poly.type
_entity_poly.pdbx_seq_one_letter_code
_entity_poly.pdbx_strand_id
1 'polypeptide(L)'
;MIKKIIACGDIHIRNLRRMDETYEMLSNFIEKCYQYKTDNYLQTEEMRIVVAGDLFENKINVSNEANLAASWFLNKLSEVCPVFVICGNHDYLANNLTRVDSITPIVSISNNSNVYYLDSLMEFSSGIYVDGNVAWCLFSTFDGFRRPSSIGDVEKDVKYVGLIHADVNGAVSDTNRVTENGLDPSIFEGLDFVIAGHIHKHQEIKKNGVKTVYCSSLIQQNNGESIHGHGFVAWDVEDCDYEFIELENENYGFYKFAVNDIEDIENDKETLINL
;
A
#
# COMPACT_ATOMS: atom_id res chain seq x y z
N MET A 1 14.36 18.82 0.88
CA MET A 1 13.77 18.22 2.11
C MET A 1 12.43 17.59 1.73
N ILE A 2 12.19 16.35 2.10
CA ILE A 2 10.92 15.65 1.84
C ILE A 2 9.86 16.26 2.75
N LYS A 3 8.74 16.67 2.17
CA LYS A 3 7.61 17.30 2.87
C LYS A 3 6.39 16.41 2.92
N LYS A 4 6.15 15.65 1.84
CA LYS A 4 4.94 14.83 1.71
C LYS A 4 5.28 13.40 1.26
N ILE A 5 4.51 12.44 1.80
CA ILE A 5 4.58 11.04 1.40
C ILE A 5 3.17 10.58 1.04
N ILE A 6 2.97 10.13 -0.20
CA ILE A 6 1.74 9.44 -0.60
C ILE A 6 1.96 7.95 -0.44
N ALA A 7 1.05 7.26 0.25
CA ALA A 7 1.16 5.84 0.52
C ALA A 7 -0.10 5.09 0.08
N CYS A 8 0.08 4.07 -0.72
CA CYS A 8 -0.92 3.07 -1.09
C CYS A 8 -0.39 1.67 -0.80
N GLY A 9 -1.26 0.66 -0.81
CA GLY A 9 -0.88 -0.74 -0.66
C GLY A 9 -2.01 -1.64 -1.18
N ASP A 10 -1.82 -2.95 -1.04
CA ASP A 10 -2.88 -3.93 -1.30
C ASP A 10 -3.52 -3.73 -2.69
N ILE A 11 -2.66 -3.59 -3.71
CA ILE A 11 -3.06 -3.34 -5.10
C ILE A 11 -3.71 -4.59 -5.69
N HIS A 12 -3.14 -5.78 -5.40
CA HIS A 12 -3.63 -7.07 -5.83
C HIS A 12 -3.91 -7.17 -7.33
N ILE A 13 -2.93 -6.82 -8.16
CA ILE A 13 -3.02 -7.00 -9.62
C ILE A 13 -3.25 -8.48 -9.93
N ARG A 14 -4.40 -8.79 -10.55
CA ARG A 14 -4.86 -10.15 -10.82
C ARG A 14 -4.48 -10.62 -12.21
N ASN A 15 -4.36 -11.93 -12.36
CA ASN A 15 -4.16 -12.55 -13.67
C ASN A 15 -5.46 -12.49 -14.48
N LEU A 16 -5.49 -11.70 -15.56
CA LEU A 16 -6.57 -11.63 -16.56
C LEU A 16 -7.98 -11.32 -16.00
N ARG A 17 -8.10 -10.96 -14.73
CA ARG A 17 -9.38 -10.62 -14.11
C ARG A 17 -9.37 -9.18 -13.64
N ARG A 18 -10.47 -8.47 -13.88
CA ARG A 18 -10.66 -7.07 -13.48
C ARG A 18 -9.54 -6.15 -14.02
N MET A 19 -8.96 -6.47 -15.18
CA MET A 19 -7.82 -5.72 -15.72
C MET A 19 -8.22 -4.30 -16.11
N ASP A 20 -9.40 -4.11 -16.71
CA ASP A 20 -9.89 -2.79 -17.11
C ASP A 20 -10.08 -1.91 -15.87
N GLU A 21 -10.75 -2.42 -14.84
CA GLU A 21 -10.89 -1.74 -13.55
C GLU A 21 -9.52 -1.44 -12.92
N THR A 22 -8.61 -2.42 -12.94
CA THR A 22 -7.26 -2.24 -12.40
C THR A 22 -6.55 -1.08 -13.09
N TYR A 23 -6.53 -1.05 -14.43
CA TYR A 23 -5.89 0.04 -15.18
C TYR A 23 -6.56 1.39 -14.95
N GLU A 24 -7.89 1.44 -14.88
CA GLU A 24 -8.62 2.67 -14.60
C GLU A 24 -8.26 3.21 -13.22
N MET A 25 -8.31 2.39 -12.18
CA MET A 25 -8.00 2.81 -10.82
C MET A 25 -6.54 3.17 -10.61
N LEU A 26 -5.60 2.43 -11.22
CA LEU A 26 -4.19 2.79 -11.19
C LEU A 26 -3.94 4.12 -11.92
N SER A 27 -4.63 4.36 -13.04
CA SER A 27 -4.55 5.64 -13.76
C SER A 27 -5.09 6.79 -12.91
N ASN A 28 -6.24 6.60 -12.28
CA ASN A 28 -6.86 7.58 -11.38
C ASN A 28 -5.93 7.90 -10.19
N PHE A 29 -5.32 6.89 -9.59
CA PHE A 29 -4.37 7.10 -8.51
C PHE A 29 -3.13 7.89 -8.96
N ILE A 30 -2.56 7.56 -10.13
CA ILE A 30 -1.43 8.30 -10.71
C ILE A 30 -1.81 9.76 -10.96
N GLU A 31 -3.00 10.01 -11.53
CA GLU A 31 -3.51 11.37 -11.76
C GLU A 31 -3.69 12.14 -10.45
N LYS A 32 -4.25 11.49 -9.42
CA LYS A 32 -4.35 12.09 -8.08
C LYS A 32 -3.00 12.42 -7.47
N CYS A 33 -1.96 11.60 -7.69
CA CYS A 33 -0.60 11.91 -7.26
C CYS A 33 -0.04 13.16 -7.96
N TYR A 34 -0.25 13.29 -9.28
CA TYR A 34 0.13 14.50 -10.02
C TYR A 34 -0.64 15.73 -9.55
N GLN A 35 -1.94 15.59 -9.36
CA GLN A 35 -2.80 16.68 -8.85
C GLN A 35 -2.35 17.12 -7.46
N TYR A 36 -2.16 16.16 -6.54
CA TYR A 36 -1.69 16.44 -5.18
C TYR A 36 -0.36 17.21 -5.15
N LYS A 37 0.60 16.77 -5.99
CA LYS A 37 1.88 17.46 -6.16
C LYS A 37 1.69 18.90 -6.63
N THR A 38 0.81 19.12 -7.60
CA THR A 38 0.55 20.45 -8.19
C THR A 38 -0.16 21.36 -7.20
N ASP A 39 -1.22 20.88 -6.55
CA ASP A 39 -2.05 21.66 -5.62
C ASP A 39 -1.28 22.07 -4.37
N ASN A 40 -0.29 21.28 -3.96
CA ASN A 40 0.59 21.57 -2.85
C ASN A 40 1.90 22.27 -3.27
N TYR A 41 2.05 22.65 -4.54
CA TYR A 41 3.23 23.34 -5.07
C TYR A 41 4.55 22.60 -4.80
N LEU A 42 4.55 21.26 -4.81
CA LEU A 42 5.71 20.43 -4.48
C LEU A 42 6.65 20.25 -5.67
N GLN A 43 7.95 20.28 -5.38
CA GLN A 43 8.96 19.83 -6.32
C GLN A 43 9.11 18.30 -6.21
N THR A 44 9.70 17.67 -7.23
CA THR A 44 9.89 16.21 -7.28
C THR A 44 10.66 15.68 -6.07
N GLU A 45 11.65 16.44 -5.59
CA GLU A 45 12.50 16.10 -4.45
C GLU A 45 11.81 16.23 -3.10
N GLU A 46 10.65 16.91 -3.07
CA GLU A 46 9.91 17.19 -1.84
C GLU A 46 8.81 16.15 -1.54
N MET A 47 8.59 15.21 -2.47
CA MET A 47 7.53 14.21 -2.37
C MET A 47 8.09 12.81 -2.59
N ARG A 48 7.48 11.82 -1.90
CA ARG A 48 7.73 10.39 -2.13
C ARG A 48 6.41 9.65 -2.27
N ILE A 49 6.45 8.54 -3.01
CA ILE A 49 5.34 7.59 -3.07
C ILE A 49 5.80 6.27 -2.46
N VAL A 50 4.94 5.67 -1.63
CA VAL A 50 5.17 4.36 -1.01
C VAL A 50 4.10 3.39 -1.49
N VAL A 51 4.52 2.22 -1.97
CA VAL A 51 3.67 1.06 -2.22
C VAL A 51 3.92 0.05 -1.10
N ALA A 52 2.98 -0.05 -0.17
CA ALA A 52 3.11 -0.76 1.09
C ALA A 52 2.80 -2.26 0.97
N GLY A 53 3.27 -2.92 -0.09
CA GLY A 53 3.16 -4.38 -0.30
C GLY A 53 1.89 -4.82 -1.03
N ASP A 54 1.82 -6.12 -1.29
CA ASP A 54 0.76 -6.80 -2.03
C ASP A 54 0.44 -6.14 -3.38
N LEU A 55 1.51 -5.98 -4.18
CA LEU A 55 1.39 -5.48 -5.56
C LEU A 55 0.64 -6.48 -6.43
N PHE A 56 0.86 -7.79 -6.22
CA PHE A 56 0.22 -8.87 -6.95
C PHE A 56 -0.76 -9.65 -6.08
N GLU A 57 -1.80 -10.21 -6.70
CA GLU A 57 -2.71 -11.16 -6.04
C GLU A 57 -2.10 -12.57 -5.96
N ASN A 58 -1.35 -12.98 -6.97
CA ASN A 58 -0.86 -14.34 -7.11
C ASN A 58 0.62 -14.48 -6.78
N LYS A 59 0.94 -15.26 -5.76
CA LYS A 59 2.32 -15.46 -5.25
C LYS A 59 3.30 -16.12 -6.23
N ILE A 60 2.81 -16.95 -7.15
CA ILE A 60 3.67 -17.83 -7.94
C ILE A 60 3.45 -17.66 -9.44
N ASN A 61 2.20 -17.63 -9.85
CA ASN A 61 1.82 -17.60 -11.26
C ASN A 61 1.32 -16.21 -11.62
N VAL A 62 2.25 -15.32 -11.87
CA VAL A 62 1.92 -13.97 -12.34
C VAL A 62 1.86 -14.00 -13.86
N SER A 63 0.74 -13.55 -14.44
CA SER A 63 0.60 -13.50 -15.91
C SER A 63 1.45 -12.38 -16.52
N ASN A 64 1.68 -12.46 -17.81
CA ASN A 64 2.42 -11.42 -18.52
C ASN A 64 1.70 -10.06 -18.44
N GLU A 65 0.36 -10.07 -18.48
CA GLU A 65 -0.47 -8.87 -18.40
C GLU A 65 -0.34 -8.23 -17.01
N ALA A 66 -0.35 -9.02 -15.94
CA ALA A 66 -0.14 -8.52 -14.58
C ALA A 66 1.28 -7.94 -14.40
N ASN A 67 2.31 -8.60 -14.96
CA ASN A 67 3.67 -8.08 -14.96
C ASN A 67 3.78 -6.75 -15.72
N LEU A 68 3.12 -6.64 -16.87
CA LEU A 68 3.09 -5.40 -17.66
C LEU A 68 2.37 -4.28 -16.91
N ALA A 69 1.23 -4.58 -16.28
CA ALA A 69 0.48 -3.62 -15.48
C ALA A 69 1.31 -3.09 -14.29
N ALA A 70 1.96 -3.99 -13.55
CA ALA A 70 2.82 -3.63 -12.43
C ALA A 70 4.02 -2.77 -12.87
N SER A 71 4.70 -3.17 -13.95
CA SER A 71 5.82 -2.42 -14.51
C SER A 71 5.38 -1.03 -14.99
N TRP A 72 4.26 -0.96 -15.71
CA TRP A 72 3.69 0.31 -16.17
C TRP A 72 3.34 1.22 -14.98
N PHE A 73 2.68 0.67 -13.96
CA PHE A 73 2.27 1.42 -12.77
C PHE A 73 3.46 2.04 -12.05
N LEU A 74 4.46 1.23 -11.68
CA LEU A 74 5.65 1.72 -10.98
C LEU A 74 6.43 2.75 -11.80
N ASN A 75 6.55 2.54 -13.12
CA ASN A 75 7.19 3.50 -14.00
C ASN A 75 6.42 4.82 -14.08
N LYS A 76 5.09 4.78 -14.16
CA LYS A 76 4.26 6.00 -14.18
C LYS A 76 4.32 6.76 -12.85
N LEU A 77 4.30 6.09 -11.72
CA LEU A 77 4.50 6.72 -10.43
C LEU A 77 5.87 7.40 -10.33
N SER A 78 6.90 6.77 -10.85
CA SER A 78 8.27 7.31 -10.82
C SER A 78 8.47 8.57 -11.67
N GLU A 79 7.57 8.84 -12.62
CA GLU A 79 7.51 10.11 -13.36
C GLU A 79 7.01 11.26 -12.45
N VAL A 80 6.24 10.96 -11.40
CA VAL A 80 5.77 11.95 -10.42
C VAL A 80 6.86 12.33 -9.42
N CYS A 81 7.41 11.32 -8.76
CA CYS A 81 8.50 11.45 -7.78
C CYS A 81 9.10 10.07 -7.45
N PRO A 82 10.19 9.96 -6.67
CA PRO A 82 10.75 8.68 -6.26
C PRO A 82 9.73 7.78 -5.54
N VAL A 83 9.72 6.48 -5.91
CA VAL A 83 8.78 5.45 -5.44
C VAL A 83 9.51 4.44 -4.58
N PHE A 84 9.02 4.19 -3.39
CA PHE A 84 9.49 3.16 -2.47
C PHE A 84 8.48 2.01 -2.44
N VAL A 85 8.96 0.78 -2.63
CA VAL A 85 8.13 -0.42 -2.65
C VAL A 85 8.62 -1.37 -1.58
N ILE A 86 7.71 -1.98 -0.83
CA ILE A 86 8.02 -3.09 0.07
C ILE A 86 7.25 -4.35 -0.36
N CYS A 87 7.72 -5.52 0.08
CA CYS A 87 7.09 -6.80 -0.22
C CYS A 87 5.90 -7.05 0.71
N GLY A 88 4.78 -7.47 0.14
CA GLY A 88 3.64 -7.99 0.88
C GLY A 88 3.60 -9.53 0.87
N ASN A 89 2.66 -10.10 1.62
CA ASN A 89 2.55 -11.56 1.76
C ASN A 89 2.02 -12.26 0.49
N HIS A 90 1.45 -11.52 -0.47
CA HIS A 90 1.07 -12.02 -1.79
C HIS A 90 2.19 -11.89 -2.84
N ASP A 91 3.28 -11.20 -2.55
CA ASP A 91 4.37 -11.00 -3.49
C ASP A 91 5.46 -12.08 -3.38
N TYR A 92 5.47 -12.92 -2.35
CA TYR A 92 6.49 -13.95 -2.11
C TYR A 92 5.92 -15.26 -1.55
N LEU A 93 6.75 -16.31 -1.50
CA LEU A 93 6.41 -17.60 -0.90
C LEU A 93 7.04 -17.75 0.49
N ALA A 94 6.25 -17.58 1.55
CA ALA A 94 6.70 -17.68 2.93
C ALA A 94 7.35 -19.05 3.28
N ASN A 95 6.93 -20.12 2.60
CA ASN A 95 7.48 -21.47 2.80
C ASN A 95 8.67 -21.80 1.88
N ASN A 96 9.12 -20.88 1.04
CA ASN A 96 10.27 -21.05 0.16
C ASN A 96 10.98 -19.72 -0.14
N LEU A 97 11.73 -19.21 0.82
CA LEU A 97 12.43 -17.93 0.73
C LEU A 97 13.62 -17.94 -0.27
N THR A 98 13.99 -19.10 -0.82
CA THR A 98 15.01 -19.17 -1.89
C THR A 98 14.42 -18.85 -3.27
N ARG A 99 13.10 -18.85 -3.40
CA ARG A 99 12.42 -18.42 -4.62
C ARG A 99 12.38 -16.90 -4.69
N VAL A 100 12.68 -16.38 -5.86
CA VAL A 100 12.57 -14.94 -6.14
C VAL A 100 11.11 -14.50 -5.99
N ASP A 101 10.89 -13.39 -5.29
CA ASP A 101 9.58 -12.75 -5.16
C ASP A 101 9.10 -12.17 -6.50
N SER A 102 7.84 -11.72 -6.54
CA SER A 102 7.21 -11.23 -7.78
C SER A 102 7.63 -9.80 -8.13
N ILE A 103 8.15 -9.02 -7.17
CA ILE A 103 8.55 -7.60 -7.36
C ILE A 103 9.96 -7.51 -7.94
N THR A 104 10.90 -8.35 -7.46
CA THR A 104 12.30 -8.32 -7.91
C THR A 104 12.47 -8.33 -9.43
N PRO A 105 11.79 -9.19 -10.23
CA PRO A 105 11.93 -9.17 -11.68
C PRO A 105 11.47 -7.85 -12.31
N ILE A 106 10.38 -7.27 -11.80
CA ILE A 106 9.82 -6.01 -12.32
C ILE A 106 10.81 -4.87 -12.15
N VAL A 107 11.33 -4.70 -10.93
CA VAL A 107 12.25 -3.61 -10.62
C VAL A 107 13.61 -3.82 -11.31
N SER A 108 14.12 -5.05 -11.33
CA SER A 108 15.42 -5.36 -11.96
C SER A 108 15.41 -5.17 -13.47
N ILE A 109 14.31 -5.52 -14.16
CA ILE A 109 14.20 -5.41 -15.61
C ILE A 109 13.93 -3.96 -16.04
N SER A 110 13.09 -3.22 -15.29
CA SER A 110 12.80 -1.83 -15.59
C SER A 110 14.04 -0.93 -15.53
N ASN A 111 15.01 -1.31 -14.68
CA ASN A 111 16.22 -0.53 -14.41
C ASN A 111 15.93 0.96 -14.15
N ASN A 112 14.82 1.24 -13.50
CA ASN A 112 14.36 2.59 -13.20
C ASN A 112 14.96 3.07 -11.89
N SER A 113 15.89 4.03 -11.96
CA SER A 113 16.61 4.54 -10.79
C SER A 113 15.73 5.31 -9.78
N ASN A 114 14.49 5.62 -10.15
CA ASN A 114 13.52 6.28 -9.26
C ASN A 114 12.55 5.30 -8.58
N VAL A 115 12.72 3.99 -8.78
CA VAL A 115 11.96 2.94 -8.09
C VAL A 115 12.88 2.18 -7.15
N TYR A 116 12.62 2.28 -5.86
CA TYR A 116 13.42 1.71 -4.77
C TYR A 116 12.66 0.54 -4.14
N TYR A 117 13.07 -0.69 -4.43
CA TYR A 117 12.53 -1.87 -3.76
C TYR A 117 13.34 -2.11 -2.48
N LEU A 118 12.78 -1.71 -1.33
CA LEU A 118 13.52 -1.65 -0.07
C LEU A 118 13.94 -3.03 0.43
N ASP A 119 13.11 -4.07 0.27
CA ASP A 119 13.52 -5.43 0.68
C ASP A 119 14.78 -5.88 -0.06
N SER A 120 14.89 -5.62 -1.36
CA SER A 120 16.10 -5.93 -2.12
C SER A 120 17.29 -5.05 -1.70
N LEU A 121 17.08 -3.78 -1.44
CA LEU A 121 18.15 -2.86 -0.97
C LEU A 121 18.66 -3.23 0.42
N MET A 122 17.83 -3.82 1.26
CA MET A 122 18.16 -4.30 2.60
C MET A 122 18.50 -5.80 2.63
N GLU A 123 18.84 -6.40 1.48
CA GLU A 123 19.23 -7.82 1.38
C GLU A 123 18.16 -8.75 1.98
N PHE A 124 16.88 -8.42 1.76
CA PHE A 124 15.71 -9.15 2.27
C PHE A 124 15.68 -9.29 3.79
N SER A 125 16.03 -8.21 4.47
CA SER A 125 16.02 -8.12 5.93
C SER A 125 15.47 -6.77 6.37
N SER A 126 15.00 -6.70 7.61
CA SER A 126 14.65 -5.44 8.24
C SER A 126 15.86 -4.53 8.37
N GLY A 127 15.70 -3.25 8.10
CA GLY A 127 16.80 -2.31 8.08
C GLY A 127 16.35 -0.86 7.97
N ILE A 128 17.31 0.06 7.84
CA ILE A 128 17.06 1.48 7.70
C ILE A 128 17.73 2.00 6.43
N TYR A 129 16.94 2.65 5.58
CA TYR A 129 17.42 3.36 4.40
C TYR A 129 17.22 4.87 4.61
N VAL A 130 18.28 5.65 4.53
CA VAL A 130 18.22 7.10 4.73
C VAL A 130 18.07 7.82 3.39
N ASP A 131 17.04 8.64 3.26
CA ASP A 131 16.73 9.47 2.11
C ASP A 131 16.48 10.91 2.58
N GLY A 132 17.50 11.71 2.53
CA GLY A 132 17.44 13.10 3.00
C GLY A 132 17.05 13.22 4.48
N ASN A 133 15.90 13.82 4.75
CA ASN A 133 15.36 13.99 6.10
C ASN A 133 14.41 12.87 6.54
N VAL A 134 14.37 11.75 5.82
CA VAL A 134 13.55 10.58 6.16
C VAL A 134 14.43 9.34 6.28
N ALA A 135 14.30 8.64 7.40
CA ALA A 135 14.86 7.31 7.63
C ALA A 135 13.74 6.26 7.49
N TRP A 136 13.72 5.56 6.37
CA TRP A 136 12.78 4.48 6.09
C TRP A 136 13.15 3.24 6.89
N CYS A 137 12.37 2.93 7.90
CA CYS A 137 12.57 1.79 8.78
C CYS A 137 11.73 0.62 8.26
N LEU A 138 12.34 -0.25 7.46
CA LEU A 138 11.68 -1.43 6.92
C LEU A 138 11.58 -2.53 7.99
N PHE A 139 10.37 -3.00 8.24
CA PHE A 139 10.07 -4.24 8.94
C PHE A 139 9.75 -5.31 7.89
N SER A 140 10.79 -6.02 7.46
CA SER A 140 10.69 -6.94 6.33
C SER A 140 9.93 -8.21 6.69
N THR A 141 9.09 -8.65 5.76
CA THR A 141 8.40 -9.94 5.86
C THR A 141 9.37 -11.14 5.78
N PHE A 142 10.53 -10.96 5.16
CA PHE A 142 11.50 -12.06 4.94
C PHE A 142 12.26 -12.49 6.22
N ASP A 143 12.38 -11.61 7.21
CA ASP A 143 13.03 -11.92 8.48
C ASP A 143 12.08 -11.96 9.69
N GLY A 144 10.77 -11.93 9.42
CA GLY A 144 9.73 -11.98 10.43
C GLY A 144 9.52 -10.65 11.15
N PHE A 145 9.67 -9.54 10.43
CA PHE A 145 9.39 -8.18 10.90
C PHE A 145 10.28 -7.76 12.08
N ARG A 146 11.56 -8.12 12.04
CA ARG A 146 12.50 -7.73 13.09
C ARG A 146 12.60 -6.21 13.18
N ARG A 147 12.62 -5.73 14.42
CA ARG A 147 12.87 -4.32 14.65
C ARG A 147 14.30 -3.95 14.24
N PRO A 148 14.50 -2.95 13.36
CA PRO A 148 15.84 -2.43 13.06
C PRO A 148 16.53 -1.91 14.34
N SER A 149 17.75 -2.37 14.59
CA SER A 149 18.51 -2.05 15.82
C SER A 149 18.96 -0.60 15.91
N SER A 150 19.09 0.08 14.77
CA SER A 150 19.64 1.44 14.65
C SER A 150 18.58 2.55 14.73
N ILE A 151 17.34 2.24 15.12
CA ILE A 151 16.32 3.27 15.33
C ILE A 151 16.77 4.19 16.48
N GLY A 152 16.90 5.49 16.21
CA GLY A 152 17.39 6.49 17.14
C GLY A 152 18.90 6.78 17.03
N ASP A 153 19.66 6.03 16.25
CA ASP A 153 21.12 6.22 16.09
C ASP A 153 21.50 7.08 14.88
N VAL A 154 20.54 7.39 14.00
CA VAL A 154 20.74 8.25 12.84
C VAL A 154 20.65 9.72 13.26
N GLU A 155 21.24 10.62 12.45
CA GLU A 155 21.41 12.06 12.74
C GLU A 155 20.15 12.78 13.24
N LYS A 156 20.36 13.90 13.96
CA LYS A 156 19.37 14.61 14.78
C LYS A 156 18.21 15.23 14.02
N ASP A 157 18.10 15.32 12.77
CA ASP A 157 17.03 16.02 12.04
C ASP A 157 16.31 15.13 11.01
N VAL A 158 16.21 13.83 11.31
CA VAL A 158 15.60 12.84 10.43
C VAL A 158 14.32 12.32 11.04
N LYS A 159 13.27 12.18 10.23
CA LYS A 159 12.03 11.51 10.62
C LYS A 159 12.15 9.99 10.39
N TYR A 160 11.88 9.22 11.43
CA TYR A 160 11.88 7.76 11.35
C TYR A 160 10.50 7.25 10.93
N VAL A 161 10.38 6.81 9.69
CA VAL A 161 9.13 6.33 9.11
C VAL A 161 9.16 4.81 8.99
N GLY A 162 8.29 4.13 9.74
CA GLY A 162 8.13 2.68 9.66
C GLY A 162 7.40 2.27 8.39
N LEU A 163 7.85 1.20 7.75
CA LEU A 163 7.20 0.55 6.62
C LEU A 163 6.97 -0.91 6.96
N ILE A 164 5.72 -1.37 6.88
CA ILE A 164 5.36 -2.74 7.23
C ILE A 164 4.17 -3.24 6.40
N HIS A 165 4.17 -4.53 6.11
CA HIS A 165 3.02 -5.23 5.53
C HIS A 165 2.66 -6.45 6.37
N ALA A 166 1.85 -6.24 7.43
CA ALA A 166 1.49 -7.29 8.40
C ALA A 166 0.28 -6.92 9.23
N ASP A 167 -0.28 -7.93 9.90
CA ASP A 167 -1.25 -7.76 10.98
C ASP A 167 -0.60 -7.11 12.21
N VAL A 168 -1.18 -6.03 12.70
CA VAL A 168 -0.81 -5.38 13.97
C VAL A 168 -1.98 -5.51 14.95
N ASN A 169 -1.68 -5.83 16.20
CA ASN A 169 -2.70 -5.97 17.25
C ASN A 169 -3.52 -4.70 17.41
N GLY A 170 -4.84 -4.88 17.45
CA GLY A 170 -5.81 -3.79 17.51
C GLY A 170 -6.36 -3.38 16.14
N ALA A 171 -5.77 -3.83 15.04
CA ALA A 171 -6.34 -3.61 13.72
C ALA A 171 -7.66 -4.38 13.53
N VAL A 172 -8.55 -3.82 12.72
CA VAL A 172 -9.88 -4.37 12.45
C VAL A 172 -9.97 -4.75 10.98
N SER A 173 -10.17 -6.03 10.69
CA SER A 173 -10.37 -6.53 9.33
C SER A 173 -11.71 -6.08 8.75
N ASP A 174 -11.92 -6.26 7.44
CA ASP A 174 -13.18 -5.96 6.74
C ASP A 174 -14.38 -6.75 7.29
N THR A 175 -14.10 -7.91 7.91
CA THR A 175 -15.12 -8.70 8.61
C THR A 175 -15.38 -8.24 10.05
N ASN A 176 -14.87 -7.06 10.44
CA ASN A 176 -14.94 -6.47 11.79
C ASN A 176 -14.32 -7.35 12.90
N ARG A 177 -13.35 -8.18 12.56
CA ARG A 177 -12.56 -8.93 13.55
C ARG A 177 -11.37 -8.10 13.98
N VAL A 178 -11.18 -7.98 15.29
CA VAL A 178 -9.99 -7.34 15.87
C VAL A 178 -8.83 -8.33 15.85
N THR A 179 -7.68 -7.88 15.34
CA THR A 179 -6.44 -8.66 15.37
C THR A 179 -5.89 -8.71 16.79
N GLU A 180 -5.72 -9.91 17.31
CA GLU A 180 -5.17 -10.17 18.67
C GLU A 180 -3.84 -10.94 18.63
N ASN A 181 -3.53 -11.61 17.51
CA ASN A 181 -2.34 -12.43 17.35
C ASN A 181 -1.39 -11.89 16.28
N GLY A 182 -1.46 -10.59 16.00
CA GLY A 182 -0.53 -9.87 15.14
C GLY A 182 0.69 -9.36 15.91
N LEU A 183 1.43 -8.47 15.28
CA LEU A 183 2.56 -7.79 15.92
C LEU A 183 2.08 -6.82 17.00
N ASP A 184 2.78 -6.80 18.13
CA ASP A 184 2.54 -5.78 19.15
C ASP A 184 2.99 -4.42 18.63
N PRO A 185 2.14 -3.38 18.61
CA PRO A 185 2.53 -2.08 18.09
C PRO A 185 3.63 -1.38 18.91
N SER A 186 4.02 -1.91 20.06
CA SER A 186 5.21 -1.44 20.81
C SER A 186 6.53 -1.64 20.04
N ILE A 187 6.55 -2.53 19.04
CA ILE A 187 7.71 -2.72 18.15
C ILE A 187 8.08 -1.43 17.40
N PHE A 188 7.14 -0.51 17.25
CA PHE A 188 7.30 0.76 16.54
C PHE A 188 7.77 1.91 17.46
N GLU A 189 8.04 1.67 18.74
CA GLU A 189 8.49 2.70 19.65
C GLU A 189 9.74 3.43 19.14
N GLY A 190 9.73 4.77 19.20
CA GLY A 190 10.82 5.62 18.70
C GLY A 190 10.73 5.96 17.20
N LEU A 191 9.70 5.48 16.49
CA LEU A 191 9.35 5.99 15.17
C LEU A 191 8.45 7.22 15.28
N ASP A 192 8.48 8.07 14.27
CA ASP A 192 7.59 9.22 14.16
C ASP A 192 6.18 8.78 13.74
N PHE A 193 6.09 7.89 12.73
CA PHE A 193 4.86 7.23 12.28
C PHE A 193 5.15 5.96 11.48
N VAL A 194 4.11 5.18 11.20
CA VAL A 194 4.21 3.92 10.46
C VAL A 194 3.17 3.87 9.34
N ILE A 195 3.64 3.53 8.14
CA ILE A 195 2.84 3.23 6.97
C ILE A 195 2.67 1.72 6.89
N ALA A 196 1.43 1.23 6.92
CA ALA A 196 1.11 -0.18 6.95
C ALA A 196 0.23 -0.60 5.75
N GLY A 197 0.51 -1.76 5.17
CA GLY A 197 -0.36 -2.52 4.28
C GLY A 197 -0.84 -3.81 4.92
N HIS A 198 -1.53 -4.68 4.17
CA HIS A 198 -2.10 -5.97 4.55
C HIS A 198 -3.60 -5.94 4.92
N ILE A 199 -4.07 -4.91 5.58
CA ILE A 199 -5.49 -4.75 5.90
C ILE A 199 -6.09 -3.74 4.93
N HIS A 200 -7.08 -4.17 4.15
CA HIS A 200 -7.66 -3.37 3.06
C HIS A 200 -8.53 -2.22 3.56
N LYS A 201 -8.86 -2.21 4.85
CA LYS A 201 -9.65 -1.14 5.49
C LYS A 201 -8.73 -0.06 6.04
N HIS A 202 -8.91 1.18 5.58
CA HIS A 202 -8.21 2.33 6.16
C HIS A 202 -8.51 2.46 7.66
N GLN A 203 -7.46 2.56 8.46
CA GLN A 203 -7.57 2.75 9.91
C GLN A 203 -6.25 3.20 10.54
N GLU A 204 -6.34 3.81 11.70
CA GLU A 204 -5.20 4.19 12.54
C GLU A 204 -5.18 3.35 13.82
N ILE A 205 -3.99 2.85 14.17
CA ILE A 205 -3.68 2.31 15.50
C ILE A 205 -2.68 3.25 16.14
N LYS A 206 -2.94 3.69 17.37
CA LYS A 206 -2.02 4.56 18.11
C LYS A 206 -1.50 3.89 19.36
N LYS A 207 -0.17 3.80 19.49
CA LYS A 207 0.51 3.25 20.67
C LYS A 207 1.74 4.07 21.01
N ASN A 208 1.88 4.46 22.27
CA ASN A 208 3.02 5.24 22.78
C ASN A 208 3.31 6.52 21.97
N GLY A 209 2.27 7.16 21.43
CA GLY A 209 2.38 8.34 20.58
C GLY A 209 2.62 8.07 19.09
N VAL A 210 3.03 6.87 18.71
CA VAL A 210 3.25 6.49 17.31
C VAL A 210 1.93 6.12 16.64
N LYS A 211 1.65 6.73 15.49
CA LYS A 211 0.52 6.38 14.61
C LYS A 211 0.97 5.30 13.64
N THR A 212 0.25 4.18 13.60
CA THR A 212 0.36 3.16 12.55
C THR A 212 -0.89 3.23 11.70
N VAL A 213 -0.74 3.57 10.41
CA VAL A 213 -1.87 3.81 9.52
C VAL A 213 -1.84 2.82 8.36
N TYR A 214 -2.93 2.04 8.26
CA TYR A 214 -3.19 1.19 7.11
C TYR A 214 -3.70 2.03 5.94
N CYS A 215 -3.03 1.90 4.79
CA CYS A 215 -3.32 2.72 3.61
C CYS A 215 -4.70 2.45 3.01
N SER A 216 -5.25 1.26 3.18
CA SER A 216 -6.35 0.68 2.41
C SER A 216 -5.87 0.07 1.08
N SER A 217 -6.70 -0.80 0.48
CA SER A 217 -6.59 -1.15 -0.94
C SER A 217 -7.13 -0.01 -1.81
N LEU A 218 -6.67 0.09 -3.07
CA LEU A 218 -7.18 1.11 -4.00
C LEU A 218 -8.58 0.80 -4.52
N ILE A 219 -8.97 -0.48 -4.51
CA ILE A 219 -10.29 -0.94 -4.95
C ILE A 219 -10.80 -2.01 -4.00
N GLN A 220 -12.10 -2.23 -3.99
CA GLN A 220 -12.73 -3.36 -3.32
C GLN A 220 -12.17 -4.68 -3.86
N GLN A 221 -11.52 -5.48 -3.03
CA GLN A 221 -10.85 -6.72 -3.44
C GLN A 221 -11.81 -7.92 -3.50
N ASN A 222 -12.82 -7.94 -2.65
CA ASN A 222 -13.80 -9.02 -2.60
C ASN A 222 -15.17 -8.53 -2.11
N ASN A 223 -16.18 -9.40 -2.27
CA ASN A 223 -17.56 -9.11 -1.88
C ASN A 223 -17.79 -9.01 -0.35
N GLY A 224 -16.78 -9.22 0.47
CA GLY A 224 -16.82 -9.04 1.93
C GLY A 224 -16.52 -7.63 2.36
N GLU A 225 -15.86 -6.88 1.51
CA GLU A 225 -15.46 -5.49 1.75
C GLU A 225 -16.58 -4.51 1.42
N SER A 226 -16.50 -3.29 1.99
CA SER A 226 -17.30 -2.16 1.54
C SER A 226 -16.93 -1.78 0.12
N ILE A 227 -17.86 -1.19 -0.63
CA ILE A 227 -17.56 -0.57 -1.92
C ILE A 227 -16.91 0.82 -1.76
N HIS A 228 -17.00 1.41 -0.56
CA HIS A 228 -16.46 2.71 -0.19
C HIS A 228 -15.30 2.58 0.79
N GLY A 229 -14.50 3.64 0.89
CA GLY A 229 -13.37 3.71 1.81
C GLY A 229 -12.10 3.10 1.26
N HIS A 230 -12.00 2.95 -0.07
CA HIS A 230 -10.79 2.55 -0.78
C HIS A 230 -10.04 3.78 -1.27
N GLY A 231 -8.72 3.80 -1.14
CA GLY A 231 -7.95 4.97 -1.51
C GLY A 231 -6.50 4.92 -1.03
N PHE A 232 -5.98 6.07 -0.67
CA PHE A 232 -4.59 6.21 -0.27
C PHE A 232 -4.42 7.27 0.83
N VAL A 233 -3.25 7.28 1.45
CA VAL A 233 -2.91 8.20 2.55
C VAL A 233 -1.87 9.20 2.07
N ALA A 234 -2.07 10.47 2.38
CA ALA A 234 -1.10 11.53 2.16
C ALA A 234 -0.59 12.06 3.51
N TRP A 235 0.69 11.82 3.81
CA TRP A 235 1.36 12.23 5.03
C TRP A 235 2.03 13.58 4.91
N ASP A 236 1.90 14.40 5.94
CA ASP A 236 2.81 15.51 6.21
C ASP A 236 3.99 15.01 7.05
N VAL A 237 5.21 15.14 6.52
CA VAL A 237 6.42 14.62 7.17
C VAL A 237 6.80 15.43 8.39
N GLU A 238 6.59 16.76 8.37
CA GLU A 238 6.96 17.65 9.47
C GLU A 238 6.02 17.45 10.66
N ASP A 239 4.71 17.48 10.40
CA ASP A 239 3.67 17.41 11.42
C ASP A 239 3.38 15.97 11.89
N CYS A 240 3.87 14.95 11.17
CA CYS A 240 3.57 13.52 11.40
C CYS A 240 2.06 13.29 11.46
N ASP A 241 1.33 13.96 10.57
CA ASP A 241 -0.11 13.84 10.40
C ASP A 241 -0.46 13.47 8.96
N TYR A 242 -1.69 13.04 8.72
CA TYR A 242 -2.09 12.52 7.42
C TYR A 242 -3.53 12.85 7.09
N GLU A 243 -3.85 12.76 5.81
CA GLU A 243 -5.21 12.72 5.28
C GLU A 243 -5.42 11.44 4.48
N PHE A 244 -6.62 10.88 4.56
CA PHE A 244 -7.05 9.78 3.70
C PHE A 244 -7.81 10.36 2.50
N ILE A 245 -7.41 9.95 1.30
CA ILE A 245 -8.02 10.39 0.04
C ILE A 245 -8.68 9.18 -0.60
N GLU A 246 -10.00 9.16 -0.59
CA GLU A 246 -10.80 8.11 -1.22
C GLU A 246 -10.73 8.22 -2.75
N LEU A 247 -10.60 7.07 -3.41
CA LEU A 247 -10.70 6.95 -4.86
C LEU A 247 -12.12 6.50 -5.21
N GLU A 248 -12.81 7.32 -5.95
CA GLU A 248 -14.14 6.97 -6.46
C GLU A 248 -14.02 5.87 -7.53
N ASN A 249 -14.83 4.83 -7.41
CA ASN A 249 -14.93 3.72 -8.34
C ASN A 249 -16.40 3.53 -8.75
N GLU A 250 -16.86 4.40 -9.62
CA GLU A 250 -18.28 4.45 -10.01
C GLU A 250 -18.68 3.32 -10.95
N ASN A 251 -17.72 2.77 -11.71
CA ASN A 251 -17.98 1.84 -12.79
C ASN A 251 -17.89 0.37 -12.39
N TYR A 252 -17.27 0.06 -11.23
CA TYR A 252 -16.94 -1.30 -10.83
C TYR A 252 -17.25 -1.52 -9.35
N GLY A 253 -17.45 -2.78 -8.98
CA GLY A 253 -17.65 -3.16 -7.58
C GLY A 253 -18.37 -4.50 -7.44
N PHE A 254 -18.36 -5.04 -6.23
CA PHE A 254 -19.15 -6.19 -5.84
C PHE A 254 -20.39 -5.70 -5.10
N TYR A 255 -21.53 -5.77 -5.74
CA TYR A 255 -22.80 -5.38 -5.15
C TYR A 255 -23.53 -6.60 -4.57
N LYS A 256 -24.17 -6.42 -3.43
CA LYS A 256 -25.00 -7.45 -2.78
C LYS A 256 -26.45 -7.01 -2.82
N PHE A 257 -27.26 -7.81 -3.44
CA PHE A 257 -28.72 -7.64 -3.46
C PHE A 257 -29.37 -8.71 -2.57
N ALA A 258 -30.18 -8.28 -1.61
CA ALA A 258 -31.02 -9.17 -0.84
C ALA A 258 -32.41 -9.25 -1.53
N VAL A 259 -32.71 -10.38 -2.14
CA VAL A 259 -33.99 -10.61 -2.80
C VAL A 259 -34.83 -11.51 -1.90
N ASN A 260 -35.89 -10.96 -1.30
CA ASN A 260 -36.83 -11.71 -0.45
C ASN A 260 -38.09 -12.10 -1.23
N ASP A 261 -38.46 -11.30 -2.24
CA ASP A 261 -39.60 -11.59 -3.12
C ASP A 261 -39.40 -11.01 -4.53
N ILE A 262 -40.42 -11.15 -5.40
CA ILE A 262 -40.36 -10.70 -6.80
C ILE A 262 -40.39 -9.18 -6.90
N GLU A 263 -41.02 -8.48 -5.95
CA GLU A 263 -41.12 -7.02 -5.95
C GLU A 263 -39.73 -6.39 -5.74
N ASP A 264 -38.84 -7.03 -4.95
CA ASP A 264 -37.47 -6.58 -4.76
C ASP A 264 -36.70 -6.55 -6.10
N ILE A 265 -36.91 -7.55 -6.97
CA ILE A 265 -36.29 -7.60 -8.29
C ILE A 265 -36.82 -6.48 -9.20
N GLU A 266 -38.10 -6.18 -9.12
CA GLU A 266 -38.71 -5.13 -9.94
C GLU A 266 -38.27 -3.74 -9.50
N ASN A 267 -38.10 -3.50 -8.20
CA ASN A 267 -37.66 -2.24 -7.64
C ASN A 267 -36.19 -1.96 -7.94
N ASP A 268 -35.34 -3.00 -7.96
CA ASP A 268 -33.90 -2.89 -8.22
C ASP A 268 -33.53 -3.13 -9.70
N LYS A 269 -34.54 -3.28 -10.58
CA LYS A 269 -34.31 -3.67 -11.97
C LYS A 269 -33.40 -2.71 -12.74
N GLU A 270 -33.51 -1.39 -12.52
CA GLU A 270 -32.64 -0.42 -13.17
C GLU A 270 -31.20 -0.54 -12.70
N THR A 271 -30.98 -0.76 -11.41
CA THR A 271 -29.66 -0.99 -10.84
C THR A 271 -29.05 -2.31 -11.36
N LEU A 272 -29.86 -3.39 -11.43
CA LEU A 272 -29.43 -4.71 -11.92
C LEU A 272 -29.14 -4.73 -13.44
N ILE A 273 -29.73 -3.84 -14.21
CA ILE A 273 -29.51 -3.75 -15.67
C ILE A 273 -28.25 -2.92 -15.99
N ASN A 274 -27.89 -1.99 -15.10
CA ASN A 274 -26.73 -1.11 -15.27
C ASN A 274 -25.43 -1.67 -14.64
N LEU A 275 -25.49 -2.87 -14.05
CA LEU A 275 -24.35 -3.66 -13.58
C LEU A 275 -23.93 -4.67 -14.63
#